data_679c698e56eec52584c80f576131ef68
#
_entry.id   679c698e56eec52584c80f576131ef68
#
_cell.length_a   1.000
_cell.length_b   1.000
_cell.length_c   1.000
_cell.angle_alpha   90.00
_cell.angle_beta   90.00
_cell.angle_gamma   90.00
#
_symmetry.space_group_name_H-M   'P 1'
#
loop_
_entity.id
_entity.type
_entity.pdbx_description
1 polymer ?
#
loop_
_entity_poly.entity_id
_entity_poly.type
_entity_poly.pdbx_seq_one_letter_code
_entity_poly.pdbx_strand_id
1 'polypeptide(L)'
;MTILPIDEINAMEDRLKVHFNDEGKIASREDAEDIIDELLDLFLLSYANGATATNTELGTAEMPSVDAVDAAVYAPVAGETWRDRVMGYYETGGSMFDITRIAETDATRIYNQGAVDAVVANGLEGSTSKRWRTMQDDRVRDTHDYLEGMVVPFGSRFYTYDGDSADYPGGFNLPENNVNCRCVVEVIRG
;
A
#
# COMPACT_ATOMS: atom_id res chain seq x y z
N MET A 1 13.39 11.33 -2.57
CA MET A 1 12.06 11.66 -1.99
C MET A 1 11.10 10.65 -2.62
N THR A 2 10.68 9.70 -1.83
CA THR A 2 9.81 8.61 -2.26
C THR A 2 8.41 9.17 -2.46
N ILE A 3 7.87 9.06 -3.64
CA ILE A 3 6.54 9.57 -3.97
C ILE A 3 5.59 8.38 -3.89
N LEU A 4 4.70 8.36 -2.88
CA LEU A 4 3.50 7.55 -2.95
C LEU A 4 2.74 7.93 -4.22
N PRO A 5 2.00 7.03 -4.86
CA PRO A 5 1.28 7.28 -6.09
C PRO A 5 0.03 8.17 -5.88
N ILE A 6 0.21 9.32 -5.21
CA ILE A 6 -0.91 10.23 -4.88
C ILE A 6 -1.47 10.86 -6.16
N ASP A 7 -0.59 11.25 -7.09
CA ASP A 7 -1.02 11.83 -8.36
C ASP A 7 -1.75 10.78 -9.21
N GLU A 8 -1.31 9.53 -9.18
CA GLU A 8 -1.95 8.40 -9.84
C GLU A 8 -3.31 8.07 -9.21
N ILE A 9 -3.44 8.15 -7.88
CA ILE A 9 -4.73 7.97 -7.19
C ILE A 9 -5.70 9.08 -7.62
N ASN A 10 -5.29 10.34 -7.62
CA ASN A 10 -6.13 11.45 -8.05
C ASN A 10 -6.57 11.31 -9.53
N ALA A 11 -5.63 10.90 -10.40
CA ALA A 11 -5.94 10.66 -11.80
C ALA A 11 -6.90 9.47 -12.01
N MET A 12 -6.77 8.43 -11.20
CA MET A 12 -7.68 7.29 -11.18
C MET A 12 -9.09 7.74 -10.73
N GLU A 13 -9.21 8.52 -9.65
CA GLU A 13 -10.51 9.03 -9.19
C GLU A 13 -11.28 9.75 -10.31
N ASP A 14 -10.58 10.54 -11.14
CA ASP A 14 -11.22 11.22 -12.27
C ASP A 14 -11.75 10.22 -13.31
N ARG A 15 -11.05 9.12 -13.56
CA ARG A 15 -11.51 8.07 -14.48
C ARG A 15 -12.67 7.26 -13.92
N LEU A 16 -12.64 6.99 -12.61
CA LEU A 16 -13.67 6.18 -11.95
C LEU A 16 -15.05 6.84 -11.88
N LYS A 17 -15.15 8.18 -12.03
CA LYS A 17 -16.43 8.91 -11.91
C LYS A 17 -17.54 8.40 -12.81
N VAL A 18 -17.20 7.85 -13.98
CA VAL A 18 -18.17 7.33 -14.95
C VAL A 18 -18.86 6.04 -14.52
N HIS A 19 -18.27 5.34 -13.54
CA HIS A 19 -18.78 4.06 -13.01
C HIS A 19 -19.78 4.23 -11.85
N PHE A 20 -20.12 5.50 -11.51
CA PHE A 20 -21.06 5.82 -10.44
C PHE A 20 -22.32 6.46 -11.02
N ASN A 21 -23.47 6.06 -10.48
CA ASN A 21 -24.77 6.62 -10.83
C ASN A 21 -25.02 7.97 -10.15
N ASP A 22 -26.18 8.61 -10.46
CA ASP A 22 -26.57 9.91 -9.91
C ASP A 22 -26.70 9.92 -8.36
N GLU A 23 -26.86 8.77 -7.73
CA GLU A 23 -26.85 8.61 -6.27
C GLU A 23 -25.43 8.46 -5.69
N GLY A 24 -24.40 8.46 -6.54
CA GLY A 24 -23.00 8.26 -6.15
C GLY A 24 -22.64 6.84 -5.76
N LYS A 25 -23.41 5.85 -6.20
CA LYS A 25 -23.16 4.42 -5.99
C LYS A 25 -22.64 3.76 -7.25
N ILE A 26 -21.88 2.67 -7.11
CA ILE A 26 -21.43 1.87 -8.27
C ILE A 26 -22.66 1.47 -9.09
N ALA A 27 -22.65 1.80 -10.38
CA ALA A 27 -23.86 1.80 -11.20
C ALA A 27 -24.29 0.37 -11.61
N SER A 28 -23.32 -0.51 -11.87
CA SER A 28 -23.59 -1.90 -12.29
C SER A 28 -22.48 -2.84 -11.85
N ARG A 29 -22.68 -4.14 -12.06
CA ARG A 29 -21.63 -5.15 -11.85
C ARG A 29 -20.47 -4.98 -12.83
N GLU A 30 -20.73 -4.60 -14.07
CA GLU A 30 -19.72 -4.31 -15.07
C GLU A 30 -18.86 -3.13 -14.62
N ASP A 31 -19.47 -2.06 -14.11
CA ASP A 31 -18.76 -0.92 -13.54
C ASP A 31 -17.89 -1.32 -12.32
N ALA A 32 -18.35 -2.27 -11.49
CA ALA A 32 -17.55 -2.79 -10.39
C ALA A 32 -16.33 -3.58 -10.89
N GLU A 33 -16.47 -4.34 -11.99
CA GLU A 33 -15.38 -5.05 -12.64
C GLU A 33 -14.37 -4.09 -13.29
N ASP A 34 -14.83 -3.02 -13.93
CA ASP A 34 -13.98 -1.95 -14.48
C ASP A 34 -13.21 -1.20 -13.38
N ILE A 35 -13.86 -0.90 -12.24
CA ILE A 35 -13.18 -0.35 -11.05
C ILE A 35 -12.08 -1.28 -10.56
N ILE A 36 -12.32 -2.59 -10.56
CA ILE A 36 -11.33 -3.59 -10.16
C ILE A 36 -10.12 -3.55 -11.08
N ASP A 37 -10.31 -3.42 -12.39
CA ASP A 37 -9.21 -3.36 -13.36
C ASP A 37 -8.39 -2.07 -13.19
N GLU A 38 -9.02 -0.93 -12.98
CA GLU A 38 -8.33 0.33 -12.69
C GLU A 38 -7.51 0.27 -11.37
N LEU A 39 -8.05 -0.35 -10.34
CA LEU A 39 -7.33 -0.56 -9.08
C LEU A 39 -6.15 -1.53 -9.24
N LEU A 40 -6.30 -2.57 -10.05
CA LEU A 40 -5.21 -3.50 -10.33
C LEU A 40 -4.02 -2.80 -10.97
N ASP A 41 -4.26 -1.96 -11.97
CA ASP A 41 -3.22 -1.17 -12.63
C ASP A 41 -2.49 -0.25 -11.63
N LEU A 42 -3.25 0.45 -10.77
CA LEU A 42 -2.69 1.28 -9.71
C LEU A 42 -1.80 0.46 -8.75
N PHE A 43 -2.23 -0.73 -8.36
CA PHE A 43 -1.51 -1.56 -7.40
C PHE A 43 -0.24 -2.17 -7.99
N LEU A 44 -0.28 -2.60 -9.26
CA LEU A 44 0.91 -3.05 -9.98
C LEU A 44 1.95 -1.93 -10.11
N LEU A 45 1.49 -0.71 -10.45
CA LEU A 45 2.34 0.47 -10.51
C LEU A 45 2.92 0.81 -9.14
N SER A 46 2.12 0.76 -8.09
CA SER A 46 2.55 1.04 -6.71
C SER A 46 3.66 0.08 -6.27
N TYR A 47 3.49 -1.22 -6.53
CA TYR A 47 4.50 -2.23 -6.24
C TYR A 47 5.82 -1.94 -6.98
N ALA A 48 5.73 -1.72 -8.29
CA ALA A 48 6.90 -1.43 -9.13
C ALA A 48 7.64 -0.17 -8.67
N ASN A 49 6.91 0.87 -8.25
CA ASN A 49 7.48 2.11 -7.73
C ASN A 49 8.23 1.86 -6.41
N GLY A 50 7.67 1.08 -5.49
CA GLY A 50 8.34 0.70 -4.24
C GLY A 50 9.64 -0.07 -4.47
N ALA A 51 9.60 -1.08 -5.34
CA ALA A 51 10.77 -1.86 -5.70
C ALA A 51 11.85 -1.00 -6.40
N THR A 52 11.44 -0.15 -7.34
CA THR A 52 12.35 0.75 -8.08
C THR A 52 12.99 1.79 -7.15
N ALA A 53 12.25 2.36 -6.23
CA ALA A 53 12.78 3.32 -5.26
C ALA A 53 13.87 2.68 -4.38
N THR A 54 13.62 1.47 -3.88
CA THR A 54 14.60 0.70 -3.09
C THR A 54 15.83 0.33 -3.92
N ASN A 55 15.65 -0.16 -5.14
CA ASN A 55 16.76 -0.48 -6.03
C ASN A 55 17.63 0.74 -6.33
N THR A 56 17.00 1.91 -6.54
CA THR A 56 17.72 3.17 -6.75
C THR A 56 18.54 3.56 -5.53
N GLU A 57 17.99 3.48 -4.34
CA GLU A 57 18.67 3.81 -3.08
C GLU A 57 19.86 2.86 -2.81
N LEU A 58 19.67 1.58 -3.09
CA LEU A 58 20.68 0.55 -2.86
C LEU A 58 21.68 0.40 -4.01
N GLY A 59 21.45 1.04 -5.17
CA GLY A 59 22.27 0.88 -6.37
C GLY A 59 22.19 -0.53 -6.93
N THR A 60 21.01 -1.14 -6.91
CA THR A 60 20.71 -2.50 -7.41
C THR A 60 19.68 -2.46 -8.53
N ALA A 61 19.36 -3.59 -9.17
CA ALA A 61 18.48 -3.63 -10.34
C ALA A 61 17.57 -4.87 -10.40
N GLU A 62 17.78 -5.87 -9.55
CA GLU A 62 16.94 -7.07 -9.57
C GLU A 62 15.54 -6.73 -9.07
N MET A 63 14.54 -7.05 -9.90
CA MET A 63 13.13 -6.88 -9.55
C MET A 63 12.58 -8.15 -8.89
N PRO A 64 11.63 -8.01 -7.97
CA PRO A 64 10.94 -9.17 -7.40
C PRO A 64 10.27 -10.03 -8.46
N SER A 65 10.09 -11.32 -8.16
CA SER A 65 9.43 -12.26 -9.06
C SER A 65 7.93 -11.93 -9.25
N VAL A 66 7.35 -12.44 -10.33
CA VAL A 66 5.90 -12.32 -10.56
C VAL A 66 5.08 -12.91 -9.41
N ASP A 67 5.53 -14.05 -8.85
CA ASP A 67 4.86 -14.66 -7.69
C ASP A 67 4.87 -13.74 -6.45
N ALA A 68 5.94 -12.97 -6.25
CA ALA A 68 5.98 -11.98 -5.16
C ALA A 68 5.03 -10.81 -5.42
N VAL A 69 4.95 -10.34 -6.66
CA VAL A 69 3.97 -9.30 -7.06
C VAL A 69 2.55 -9.78 -6.79
N ASP A 70 2.19 -10.97 -7.26
CA ASP A 70 0.85 -11.55 -7.09
C ASP A 70 0.53 -11.73 -5.59
N ALA A 71 1.46 -12.27 -4.82
CA ALA A 71 1.30 -12.42 -3.38
C ALA A 71 1.06 -11.08 -2.67
N ALA A 72 1.76 -10.01 -3.06
CA ALA A 72 1.61 -8.68 -2.50
C ALA A 72 0.27 -8.04 -2.89
N VAL A 73 -0.08 -8.08 -4.18
CA VAL A 73 -1.28 -7.44 -4.73
C VAL A 73 -2.55 -8.09 -4.18
N TYR A 74 -2.60 -9.41 -4.12
CA TYR A 74 -3.79 -10.15 -3.69
C TYR A 74 -3.78 -10.58 -2.23
N ALA A 75 -2.84 -10.09 -1.41
CA ALA A 75 -2.83 -10.36 0.02
C ALA A 75 -4.12 -9.86 0.68
N PRO A 76 -4.84 -10.71 1.44
CA PRO A 76 -6.02 -10.27 2.16
C PRO A 76 -5.66 -9.32 3.32
N VAL A 77 -6.51 -8.32 3.54
CA VAL A 77 -6.46 -7.44 4.70
C VAL A 77 -7.71 -7.72 5.54
N ALA A 78 -7.53 -8.07 6.80
CA ALA A 78 -8.62 -8.48 7.68
C ALA A 78 -9.49 -9.64 7.12
N GLY A 79 -8.87 -10.53 6.33
CA GLY A 79 -9.53 -11.71 5.78
C GLY A 79 -10.21 -11.51 4.43
N GLU A 80 -10.19 -10.31 3.87
CA GLU A 80 -10.78 -9.97 2.57
C GLU A 80 -9.72 -9.36 1.65
N THR A 81 -9.78 -9.74 0.35
CA THR A 81 -8.99 -9.05 -0.66
C THR A 81 -9.62 -7.69 -1.01
N TRP A 82 -8.85 -6.81 -1.62
CA TRP A 82 -9.40 -5.54 -2.11
C TRP A 82 -10.52 -5.75 -3.15
N ARG A 83 -10.44 -6.83 -3.96
CA ARG A 83 -11.50 -7.21 -4.92
C ARG A 83 -12.81 -7.59 -4.20
N ASP A 84 -12.72 -8.38 -3.14
CA ASP A 84 -13.90 -8.77 -2.34
C ASP A 84 -14.57 -7.53 -1.75
N ARG A 85 -13.76 -6.56 -1.29
CA ARG A 85 -14.28 -5.29 -0.75
C ARG A 85 -14.97 -4.43 -1.82
N VAL A 86 -14.43 -4.33 -3.03
CA VAL A 86 -15.09 -3.62 -4.15
C VAL A 86 -16.44 -4.25 -4.47
N MET A 87 -16.47 -5.59 -4.60
CA MET A 87 -17.72 -6.32 -4.86
C MET A 87 -18.72 -6.18 -3.71
N GLY A 88 -18.26 -6.23 -2.48
CA GLY A 88 -19.10 -5.98 -1.30
C GLY A 88 -19.68 -4.56 -1.29
N TYR A 89 -18.92 -3.54 -1.69
CA TYR A 89 -19.44 -2.18 -1.85
C TYR A 89 -20.44 -2.06 -3.00
N TYR A 90 -20.25 -2.75 -4.10
CA TYR A 90 -21.25 -2.81 -5.15
C TYR A 90 -22.59 -3.37 -4.63
N GLU A 91 -22.55 -4.46 -3.87
CA GLU A 91 -23.74 -5.12 -3.31
C GLU A 91 -24.45 -4.27 -2.22
N THR A 92 -23.69 -3.49 -1.46
CA THR A 92 -24.21 -2.70 -0.33
C THR A 92 -24.43 -1.22 -0.63
N GLY A 93 -24.11 -0.77 -1.85
CA GLY A 93 -24.30 0.62 -2.27
C GLY A 93 -23.13 1.53 -1.85
N GLY A 94 -21.90 1.03 -1.92
CA GLY A 94 -20.69 1.80 -1.65
C GLY A 94 -20.49 2.96 -2.63
N SER A 95 -19.77 3.96 -2.14
CA SER A 95 -19.54 5.24 -2.81
C SER A 95 -18.11 5.36 -3.35
N MET A 96 -17.83 6.42 -4.12
CA MET A 96 -16.48 6.80 -4.54
C MET A 96 -15.53 6.90 -3.33
N PHE A 97 -15.97 7.46 -2.20
CA PHE A 97 -15.16 7.54 -0.99
C PHE A 97 -14.68 6.17 -0.49
N ASP A 98 -15.52 5.14 -0.59
CA ASP A 98 -15.16 3.78 -0.17
C ASP A 98 -14.12 3.18 -1.10
N ILE A 99 -14.22 3.43 -2.41
CA ILE A 99 -13.26 2.96 -3.41
C ILE A 99 -11.92 3.70 -3.26
N THR A 100 -11.94 5.03 -3.10
CA THR A 100 -10.72 5.82 -2.83
C THR A 100 -10.01 5.33 -1.59
N ARG A 101 -10.75 4.99 -0.54
CA ARG A 101 -10.16 4.43 0.69
C ARG A 101 -9.48 3.08 0.47
N ILE A 102 -10.02 2.20 -0.39
CA ILE A 102 -9.33 0.98 -0.82
C ILE A 102 -8.05 1.36 -1.55
N ALA A 103 -8.14 2.24 -2.55
CA ALA A 103 -7.02 2.68 -3.36
C ALA A 103 -5.86 3.21 -2.50
N GLU A 104 -6.12 4.18 -1.62
CA GLU A 104 -5.11 4.78 -0.75
C GLU A 104 -4.46 3.76 0.20
N THR A 105 -5.29 2.92 0.83
CA THR A 105 -4.82 1.94 1.82
C THR A 105 -3.96 0.86 1.18
N ASP A 106 -4.47 0.24 0.10
CA ASP A 106 -3.77 -0.88 -0.52
C ASP A 106 -2.60 -0.44 -1.39
N ALA A 107 -2.69 0.70 -2.10
CA ALA A 107 -1.55 1.22 -2.86
C ALA A 107 -0.34 1.51 -1.94
N THR A 108 -0.57 2.09 -0.77
CA THR A 108 0.49 2.33 0.21
C THR A 108 1.08 1.03 0.74
N ARG A 109 0.25 0.08 1.12
CA ARG A 109 0.68 -1.24 1.60
C ARG A 109 1.51 -1.97 0.54
N ILE A 110 1.01 -2.01 -0.69
CA ILE A 110 1.63 -2.70 -1.82
C ILE A 110 2.94 -2.03 -2.24
N TYR A 111 3.00 -0.70 -2.22
CA TYR A 111 4.25 0.05 -2.40
C TYR A 111 5.32 -0.38 -1.39
N ASN A 112 4.97 -0.42 -0.11
CA ASN A 112 5.89 -0.82 0.95
C ASN A 112 6.32 -2.29 0.83
N GLN A 113 5.43 -3.18 0.41
CA GLN A 113 5.78 -4.57 0.12
C GLN A 113 6.79 -4.66 -1.04
N GLY A 114 6.56 -3.93 -2.13
CA GLY A 114 7.51 -3.90 -3.25
C GLY A 114 8.90 -3.40 -2.83
N ALA A 115 8.96 -2.42 -1.93
CA ALA A 115 10.22 -1.93 -1.37
C ALA A 115 10.98 -3.01 -0.57
N VAL A 116 10.27 -3.79 0.23
CA VAL A 116 10.86 -4.90 1.02
C VAL A 116 11.26 -6.05 0.11
N ASP A 117 10.42 -6.43 -0.84
CA ASP A 117 10.68 -7.55 -1.75
C ASP A 117 11.88 -7.29 -2.66
N ALA A 118 12.14 -6.03 -3.01
CA ALA A 118 13.36 -5.67 -3.77
C ALA A 118 14.64 -5.96 -2.99
N VAL A 119 14.65 -5.79 -1.66
CA VAL A 119 15.80 -6.18 -0.83
C VAL A 119 16.02 -7.68 -0.89
N VAL A 120 14.95 -8.46 -0.78
CA VAL A 120 14.99 -9.93 -0.85
C VAL A 120 15.46 -10.39 -2.23
N ALA A 121 14.93 -9.82 -3.32
CA ALA A 121 15.31 -10.14 -4.68
C ALA A 121 16.82 -9.92 -4.95
N ASN A 122 17.42 -8.96 -4.25
CA ASN A 122 18.86 -8.66 -4.37
C ASN A 122 19.73 -9.36 -3.30
N GLY A 123 19.15 -10.17 -2.40
CA GLY A 123 19.90 -10.91 -1.37
C GLY A 123 20.58 -10.00 -0.33
N LEU A 124 19.97 -8.85 -0.01
CA LEU A 124 20.57 -7.81 0.84
C LEU A 124 20.02 -7.74 2.26
N GLU A 125 19.19 -8.71 2.69
CA GLU A 125 18.55 -8.73 4.01
C GLU A 125 19.53 -8.61 5.18
N GLY A 126 20.68 -9.25 5.05
CA GLY A 126 21.75 -9.23 6.08
C GLY A 126 22.56 -7.93 6.14
N SER A 127 22.42 -7.04 5.17
CA SER A 127 23.22 -5.82 5.02
C SER A 127 22.40 -4.53 4.95
N THR A 128 21.10 -4.62 5.24
CA THR A 128 20.18 -3.49 5.20
C THR A 128 19.39 -3.36 6.49
N SER A 129 18.89 -2.17 6.71
CA SER A 129 17.95 -1.81 7.76
C SER A 129 16.73 -1.13 7.15
N LYS A 130 15.63 -1.10 7.91
CA LYS A 130 14.39 -0.42 7.53
C LYS A 130 14.18 0.79 8.43
N ARG A 131 13.79 1.92 7.84
CA ARG A 131 13.39 3.13 8.57
C ARG A 131 11.93 3.43 8.31
N TRP A 132 11.17 3.72 9.36
CA TRP A 132 9.80 4.21 9.24
C TRP A 132 9.78 5.69 8.90
N ARG A 133 8.98 6.08 7.91
CA ARG A 133 8.78 7.48 7.51
C ARG A 133 7.30 7.80 7.46
N THR A 134 6.89 8.80 8.20
CA THR A 134 5.54 9.38 8.15
C THR A 134 5.50 10.54 7.15
N MET A 135 4.30 11.00 6.83
CA MET A 135 4.11 12.21 6.01
C MET A 135 4.37 13.50 6.80
N GLN A 136 4.57 13.42 8.12
CA GLN A 136 4.84 14.56 9.01
C GLN A 136 3.76 15.66 8.91
N ASP A 137 2.51 15.27 8.75
CA ASP A 137 1.35 16.16 8.72
C ASP A 137 0.34 15.80 9.84
N ASP A 138 -0.69 16.62 10.02
CA ASP A 138 -1.72 16.48 11.07
C ASP A 138 -2.66 15.26 10.86
N ARG A 139 -2.52 14.52 9.75
CA ARG A 139 -3.25 13.29 9.47
C ARG A 139 -2.49 12.02 9.92
N VAL A 140 -1.26 12.18 10.40
CA VAL A 140 -0.48 11.06 10.96
C VAL A 140 -1.05 10.72 12.35
N ARG A 141 -1.38 9.45 12.58
CA ARG A 141 -1.89 9.03 13.90
C ARG A 141 -0.73 8.92 14.90
N ASP A 142 -1.04 9.13 16.19
CA ASP A 142 -0.06 9.13 17.28
C ASP A 142 0.79 7.87 17.34
N THR A 143 0.17 6.68 17.07
CA THR A 143 0.86 5.39 17.01
C THR A 143 1.92 5.33 15.92
N HIS A 144 1.71 6.02 14.80
CA HIS A 144 2.65 6.07 13.68
C HIS A 144 3.66 7.21 13.81
N ASP A 145 3.26 8.34 14.39
CA ASP A 145 4.19 9.44 14.71
C ASP A 145 5.29 8.97 15.69
N TYR A 146 4.90 8.12 16.64
CA TYR A 146 5.86 7.43 17.52
C TYR A 146 6.94 6.64 16.77
N LEU A 147 6.63 6.13 15.57
CA LEU A 147 7.56 5.34 14.75
C LEU A 147 8.44 6.20 13.83
N GLU A 148 8.15 7.50 13.66
CA GLU A 148 8.89 8.37 12.74
C GLU A 148 10.39 8.30 12.98
N GLY A 149 11.15 8.00 11.92
CA GLY A 149 12.60 7.88 11.97
C GLY A 149 13.13 6.62 12.65
N MET A 150 12.29 5.78 13.22
CA MET A 150 12.73 4.53 13.85
C MET A 150 13.43 3.64 12.84
N VAL A 151 14.59 3.14 13.18
CA VAL A 151 15.41 2.24 12.36
C VAL A 151 15.49 0.87 13.02
N VAL A 152 15.20 -0.17 12.27
CA VAL A 152 15.31 -1.56 12.73
C VAL A 152 16.10 -2.39 11.69
N PRO A 153 16.83 -3.45 12.10
CA PRO A 153 17.39 -4.42 11.16
C PRO A 153 16.31 -4.93 10.21
N PHE A 154 16.67 -5.29 8.98
CA PHE A 154 15.71 -5.69 7.94
C PHE A 154 14.75 -6.80 8.41
N GLY A 155 15.23 -7.83 9.08
CA GLY A 155 14.41 -8.94 9.59
C GLY A 155 13.62 -8.64 10.88
N SER A 156 13.67 -7.40 11.40
CA SER A 156 12.96 -7.02 12.62
C SER A 156 11.66 -6.28 12.28
N ARG A 157 10.68 -6.33 13.20
CA ARG A 157 9.40 -5.62 13.05
C ARG A 157 9.45 -4.26 13.72
N PHE A 158 8.62 -3.35 13.25
CA PHE A 158 8.25 -2.13 13.96
C PHE A 158 7.13 -2.44 14.96
N TYR A 159 7.17 -1.83 16.12
CA TYR A 159 6.18 -2.01 17.19
C TYR A 159 5.59 -0.66 17.58
N THR A 160 4.28 -0.53 17.51
CA THR A 160 3.55 0.62 18.05
C THR A 160 3.51 0.55 19.59
N TYR A 161 3.26 1.68 20.25
CA TYR A 161 3.20 1.70 21.72
C TYR A 161 1.95 1.00 22.28
N ASP A 162 0.92 0.75 21.47
CA ASP A 162 -0.27 -0.03 21.82
C ASP A 162 -0.11 -1.55 21.60
N GLY A 163 1.10 -1.97 21.16
CA GLY A 163 1.49 -3.39 21.08
C GLY A 163 1.23 -4.08 19.76
N ASP A 164 0.76 -3.37 18.73
CA ASP A 164 0.70 -3.92 17.37
C ASP A 164 2.07 -3.89 16.70
N SER A 165 2.26 -4.66 15.64
CA SER A 165 3.55 -4.73 14.95
C SER A 165 3.42 -5.02 13.48
N ALA A 166 4.35 -4.49 12.67
CA ALA A 166 4.41 -4.68 11.24
C ALA A 166 5.84 -4.78 10.72
N ASP A 167 6.03 -5.50 9.64
CA ASP A 167 7.31 -5.52 8.92
C ASP A 167 7.55 -4.25 8.11
N TYR A 168 6.46 -3.57 7.70
CA TYR A 168 6.44 -2.31 6.93
C TYR A 168 5.09 -1.59 7.15
N PRO A 169 4.97 -0.31 6.81
CA PRO A 169 3.71 0.44 6.91
C PRO A 169 2.59 -0.19 6.06
N GLY A 170 1.42 -0.38 6.66
CA GLY A 170 0.27 -1.07 6.05
C GLY A 170 0.26 -2.58 6.29
N GLY A 171 1.26 -3.16 6.97
CA GLY A 171 1.36 -4.58 7.33
C GLY A 171 1.01 -4.90 8.78
N PHE A 172 0.27 -4.06 9.48
CA PHE A 172 -0.16 -4.30 10.86
C PHE A 172 -1.24 -5.36 10.96
N ASN A 173 -1.37 -5.97 12.14
CA ASN A 173 -2.43 -6.95 12.39
C ASN A 173 -3.80 -6.28 12.61
N LEU A 174 -3.81 -5.06 13.17
CA LEU A 174 -5.05 -4.32 13.47
C LEU A 174 -5.43 -3.41 12.30
N PRO A 175 -6.67 -3.49 11.79
CA PRO A 175 -7.12 -2.67 10.66
C PRO A 175 -6.98 -1.16 10.91
N GLU A 176 -7.19 -0.70 12.15
CA GLU A 176 -7.05 0.70 12.54
C GLU A 176 -5.65 1.27 12.33
N ASN A 177 -4.61 0.43 12.30
CA ASN A 177 -3.25 0.84 12.01
C ASN A 177 -2.93 0.81 10.49
N ASN A 178 -3.78 0.20 9.66
CA ASN A 178 -3.57 0.06 8.22
C ASN A 178 -4.40 1.05 7.40
N VAL A 179 -5.71 1.19 7.71
CA VAL A 179 -6.64 2.01 6.92
C VAL A 179 -6.15 3.46 6.84
N ASN A 180 -6.07 4.01 5.62
CA ASN A 180 -5.58 5.36 5.31
C ASN A 180 -4.14 5.64 5.82
N CYS A 181 -3.34 4.61 6.04
CA CYS A 181 -1.92 4.78 6.35
C CYS A 181 -1.18 5.27 5.10
N ARG A 182 -0.40 6.36 5.25
CA ARG A 182 0.42 6.96 4.19
C ARG A 182 1.92 6.91 4.51
N CYS A 183 2.28 6.15 5.54
CA CYS A 183 3.68 5.98 5.91
C CYS A 183 4.40 5.09 4.89
N VAL A 184 5.70 5.30 4.77
CA VAL A 184 6.55 4.50 3.89
C VAL A 184 7.72 3.90 4.65
N VAL A 185 8.17 2.73 4.20
CA VAL A 185 9.44 2.15 4.61
C VAL A 185 10.54 2.70 3.70
N GLU A 186 11.59 3.22 4.31
CA GLU A 186 12.83 3.58 3.63
C GLU A 186 13.86 2.50 3.94
N VAL A 187 14.41 1.89 2.90
CA VAL A 187 15.47 0.89 3.06
C VAL A 187 16.82 1.61 3.01
N ILE A 188 17.70 1.30 3.97
CA ILE A 188 19.02 1.91 4.10
C ILE A 188 20.09 0.82 4.21
N ARG A 189 21.26 1.07 3.63
CA ARG A 189 22.42 0.20 3.87
C ARG A 189 22.85 0.29 5.33
N GLY A 190 23.15 -0.86 5.92
CA GLY A 190 23.69 -0.98 7.28
C GLY A 190 25.16 -0.57 7.36
#